data_3bf5cc0126563e5ce52b2228d8e063e8
#
_entry.id   3bf5cc0126563e5ce52b2228d8e063e8
#
_cell.length_a   1.000
_cell.length_b   1.000
_cell.length_c   1.000
_cell.angle_alpha   90.00
_cell.angle_beta   90.00
_cell.angle_gamma   90.00
#
_symmetry.space_group_name_H-M   'P 1'
#
loop_
_entity.id
_entity.type
_entity.pdbx_description
1 polymer ?
#
loop_
_entity_poly.entity_id
_entity_poly.type
_entity_poly.pdbx_seq_one_letter_code
_entity_poly.pdbx_strand_id
1 'polypeptide(L)'
;MLNPTPHEQLEAALGERQYRLRFPDDLEKRFEADTGDQRSQMLFISGVICLLIYDSFLIADYLLRPTQLWSIAALRLGLVSGFGLLALLWVRRGLPCFYREGSLALIIVLGMATSGLIFSFSPLPIAMFDPFSFCLILLAGNIVVALRFKFALFSTLACLLIMALYIVPNTLIPLEAKTFALLVTLGTAVFTLFANYRLEISERNNYLLLLRERLRASLMHESNQVLTHISQTDSLTQLPNRRRFDEVYQRLWQEAAQRARHIGVLMIDIDHFKRYNDHYGHQQGD
;
A
#
# COMPACT_ATOMS: atom_id res chain seq x y z
N MET A 1 -26.89 19.34 -7.99
CA MET A 1 -26.44 18.52 -6.83
C MET A 1 -25.01 18.92 -6.58
N LEU A 2 -24.70 19.47 -5.41
CA LEU A 2 -23.33 19.83 -5.03
C LEU A 2 -22.52 18.54 -4.93
N ASN A 3 -21.33 18.49 -5.52
CA ASN A 3 -20.41 17.37 -5.34
C ASN A 3 -20.09 17.26 -3.84
N PRO A 4 -20.18 16.05 -3.24
CA PRO A 4 -19.91 15.87 -1.82
C PRO A 4 -18.49 16.32 -1.49
N THR A 5 -18.33 16.99 -0.37
CA THR A 5 -17.01 17.43 0.10
C THR A 5 -16.08 16.24 0.34
N PRO A 6 -14.75 16.43 0.28
CA PRO A 6 -13.80 15.35 0.58
C PRO A 6 -14.03 14.68 1.95
N HIS A 7 -14.56 15.45 2.93
CA HIS A 7 -14.96 14.95 4.23
C HIS A 7 -16.17 14.02 4.16
N GLU A 8 -17.23 14.43 3.45
CA GLU A 8 -18.44 13.63 3.29
C GLU A 8 -18.18 12.35 2.51
N GLN A 9 -17.31 12.39 1.49
CA GLN A 9 -16.87 11.20 0.75
C GLN A 9 -16.09 10.22 1.65
N LEU A 10 -15.23 10.74 2.52
CA LEU A 10 -14.47 9.94 3.47
C LEU A 10 -15.38 9.33 4.54
N GLU A 11 -16.29 10.09 5.12
CA GLU A 11 -17.24 9.61 6.14
C GLU A 11 -18.21 8.58 5.53
N ALA A 12 -18.69 8.78 4.30
CA ALA A 12 -19.48 7.79 3.58
C ALA A 12 -18.67 6.51 3.31
N ALA A 13 -17.40 6.62 2.90
CA ALA A 13 -16.55 5.46 2.67
C ALA A 13 -16.23 4.70 3.98
N LEU A 14 -16.15 5.41 5.11
CA LEU A 14 -15.96 4.82 6.45
C LEU A 14 -17.26 4.24 7.02
N GLY A 15 -18.41 4.83 6.72
CA GLY A 15 -19.75 4.40 7.18
C GLY A 15 -20.30 3.21 6.40
N GLU A 16 -19.99 3.10 5.10
CA GLU A 16 -20.32 1.94 4.30
C GLU A 16 -19.31 0.83 4.52
N ARG A 17 -19.56 0.02 5.51
CA ARG A 17 -18.82 -1.18 5.96
C ARG A 17 -17.68 -1.69 5.07
N GLN A 18 -16.52 -1.67 5.61
CA GLN A 18 -15.25 -2.44 5.73
C GLN A 18 -14.91 -3.55 4.71
N TYR A 19 -15.68 -3.79 3.63
CA TYR A 19 -15.47 -4.97 2.77
C TYR A 19 -15.42 -4.65 1.27
N ARG A 20 -15.11 -3.42 0.88
CA ARG A 20 -15.03 -3.06 -0.53
C ARG A 20 -13.63 -3.26 -1.08
N LEU A 21 -13.51 -4.10 -2.09
CA LEU A 21 -12.29 -4.30 -2.89
C LEU A 21 -11.98 -3.15 -3.85
N ARG A 22 -12.84 -2.14 -3.92
CA ARG A 22 -12.67 -0.96 -4.77
C ARG A 22 -13.36 0.25 -4.12
N PHE A 23 -12.66 1.37 -4.11
CA PHE A 23 -13.24 2.65 -3.73
C PHE A 23 -14.07 3.27 -4.87
N PRO A 24 -14.89 4.30 -4.59
CA PRO A 24 -15.40 5.20 -5.63
C PRO A 24 -14.27 5.76 -6.49
N ASP A 25 -14.54 6.04 -7.77
CA ASP A 25 -13.50 6.30 -8.77
C ASP A 25 -12.52 7.43 -8.39
N ASP A 26 -12.98 8.51 -7.77
CA ASP A 26 -12.12 9.62 -7.36
C ASP A 26 -11.21 9.23 -6.19
N LEU A 27 -11.74 8.50 -5.22
CA LEU A 27 -10.96 8.00 -4.08
C LEU A 27 -10.00 6.88 -4.52
N GLU A 28 -10.37 6.04 -5.50
CA GLU A 28 -9.50 5.02 -6.07
C GLU A 28 -8.32 5.64 -6.81
N LYS A 29 -8.54 6.69 -7.60
CA LYS A 29 -7.46 7.45 -8.25
C LYS A 29 -6.48 8.05 -7.23
N ARG A 30 -7.02 8.64 -6.17
CA ARG A 30 -6.22 9.19 -5.08
C ARG A 30 -5.43 8.12 -4.34
N PHE A 31 -6.07 6.99 -4.03
CA PHE A 31 -5.42 5.83 -3.42
C PHE A 31 -4.24 5.34 -4.25
N GLU A 32 -4.43 5.16 -5.58
CA GLU A 32 -3.35 4.74 -6.47
C GLU A 32 -2.25 5.81 -6.61
N ALA A 33 -2.59 7.11 -6.61
CA ALA A 33 -1.62 8.18 -6.64
C ALA A 33 -0.77 8.24 -5.35
N ASP A 34 -1.41 8.07 -4.18
CA ASP A 34 -0.74 8.17 -2.89
C ASP A 34 0.09 6.92 -2.54
N THR A 35 -0.30 5.73 -3.04
CA THR A 35 0.32 4.45 -2.66
C THR A 35 1.08 3.75 -3.78
N GLY A 36 0.92 4.20 -5.03
CA GLY A 36 1.43 3.51 -6.22
C GLY A 36 2.94 3.29 -6.25
N ASP A 37 3.72 4.28 -5.83
CA ASP A 37 5.19 4.18 -5.80
C ASP A 37 5.67 3.18 -4.74
N GLN A 38 5.12 3.27 -3.53
CA GLN A 38 5.45 2.34 -2.45
C GLN A 38 5.06 0.90 -2.84
N ARG A 39 3.88 0.73 -3.45
CA ARG A 39 3.42 -0.57 -3.94
C ARG A 39 4.32 -1.12 -5.03
N SER A 40 4.74 -0.29 -6.00
CA SER A 40 5.67 -0.71 -7.06
C SER A 40 7.00 -1.19 -6.50
N GLN A 41 7.52 -0.52 -5.47
CA GLN A 41 8.72 -0.94 -4.78
C GLN A 41 8.53 -2.27 -4.03
N MET A 42 7.42 -2.45 -3.32
CA MET A 42 7.10 -3.70 -2.63
C MET A 42 6.96 -4.87 -3.61
N LEU A 43 6.23 -4.67 -4.72
CA LEU A 43 6.06 -5.67 -5.78
C LEU A 43 7.41 -6.06 -6.41
N PHE A 44 8.30 -5.08 -6.60
CA PHE A 44 9.64 -5.36 -7.12
C PHE A 44 10.44 -6.25 -6.16
N ILE A 45 10.50 -5.89 -4.88
CA ILE A 45 11.26 -6.64 -3.87
C ILE A 45 10.69 -8.06 -3.71
N SER A 46 9.38 -8.18 -3.50
CA SER A 46 8.73 -9.49 -3.33
C SER A 46 8.82 -10.35 -4.59
N GLY A 47 8.73 -9.75 -5.78
CA GLY A 47 8.90 -10.44 -7.04
C GLY A 47 10.31 -10.99 -7.24
N VAL A 48 11.35 -10.21 -6.90
CA VAL A 48 12.75 -10.70 -6.92
C VAL A 48 12.93 -11.89 -5.97
N ILE A 49 12.42 -11.79 -4.75
CA ILE A 49 12.48 -12.89 -3.77
C ILE A 49 11.79 -14.14 -4.32
N CYS A 50 10.60 -13.98 -4.92
CA CYS A 50 9.86 -15.11 -5.50
C CYS A 50 10.61 -15.75 -6.67
N LEU A 51 11.26 -14.97 -7.55
CA LEU A 51 12.08 -15.50 -8.63
C LEU A 51 13.29 -16.27 -8.09
N LEU A 52 13.98 -15.75 -7.08
CA LEU A 52 15.11 -16.44 -6.45
C LEU A 52 14.69 -17.78 -5.82
N ILE A 53 13.53 -17.81 -5.13
CA ILE A 53 12.97 -19.05 -4.60
C ILE A 53 12.59 -20.00 -5.73
N TYR A 54 11.95 -19.52 -6.80
CA TYR A 54 11.58 -20.31 -7.97
C TYR A 54 12.82 -20.93 -8.64
N ASP A 55 13.88 -20.16 -8.80
CA ASP A 55 15.13 -20.64 -9.40
C ASP A 55 15.91 -21.58 -8.50
N SER A 56 15.75 -21.51 -7.16
CA SER A 56 16.37 -22.45 -6.22
C SER A 56 15.91 -23.90 -6.44
N PHE A 57 14.74 -24.12 -7.06
CA PHE A 57 14.28 -25.45 -7.46
C PHE A 57 15.17 -26.12 -8.52
N LEU A 58 16.06 -25.38 -9.20
CA LEU A 58 17.11 -25.98 -10.05
C LEU A 58 18.02 -26.91 -9.25
N ILE A 59 18.19 -26.70 -7.95
CA ILE A 59 18.96 -27.62 -7.08
C ILE A 59 18.25 -28.97 -7.01
N ALA A 60 16.92 -28.95 -6.83
CA ALA A 60 16.12 -30.17 -6.84
C ALA A 60 16.14 -30.84 -8.23
N ASP A 61 16.02 -30.05 -9.29
CA ASP A 61 16.06 -30.56 -10.67
C ASP A 61 17.43 -31.17 -11.00
N TYR A 62 18.54 -30.59 -10.53
CA TYR A 62 19.87 -31.18 -10.64
C TYR A 62 19.98 -32.56 -10.00
N LEU A 63 19.40 -32.73 -8.81
CA LEU A 63 19.43 -34.00 -8.07
C LEU A 63 18.48 -35.04 -8.63
N LEU A 64 17.31 -34.61 -9.08
CA LEU A 64 16.21 -35.48 -9.47
C LEU A 64 16.16 -35.80 -10.97
N ARG A 65 16.64 -34.84 -11.83
CA ARG A 65 16.52 -34.89 -13.31
C ARG A 65 17.82 -34.48 -14.01
N PRO A 66 18.99 -35.09 -13.70
CA PRO A 66 20.28 -34.61 -14.22
C PRO A 66 20.37 -34.62 -15.75
N THR A 67 19.69 -35.57 -16.42
CA THR A 67 19.67 -35.67 -17.88
C THR A 67 18.91 -34.56 -18.59
N GLN A 68 17.96 -33.93 -17.92
CA GLN A 68 17.11 -32.87 -18.47
C GLN A 68 17.45 -31.49 -17.91
N LEU A 69 18.47 -31.39 -17.06
CA LEU A 69 18.83 -30.18 -16.31
C LEU A 69 18.94 -28.93 -17.20
N TRP A 70 19.64 -29.02 -18.35
CA TRP A 70 19.86 -27.88 -19.23
C TRP A 70 18.57 -27.36 -19.87
N SER A 71 17.66 -28.27 -20.25
CA SER A 71 16.34 -27.89 -20.79
C SER A 71 15.47 -27.23 -19.72
N ILE A 72 15.49 -27.77 -18.50
CA ILE A 72 14.76 -27.20 -17.36
C ILE A 72 15.35 -25.85 -16.97
N ALA A 73 16.68 -25.71 -16.94
CA ALA A 73 17.35 -24.45 -16.66
C ALA A 73 17.01 -23.36 -17.69
N ALA A 74 16.97 -23.73 -18.98
CA ALA A 74 16.55 -22.81 -20.04
C ALA A 74 15.10 -22.32 -19.84
N LEU A 75 14.19 -23.21 -19.43
CA LEU A 75 12.80 -22.85 -19.12
C LEU A 75 12.68 -21.97 -17.88
N ARG A 76 13.33 -22.32 -16.77
CA ARG A 76 13.25 -21.57 -15.52
C ARG A 76 13.94 -20.21 -15.64
N LEU A 77 15.24 -20.20 -15.96
CA LEU A 77 16.05 -18.99 -16.02
C LEU A 77 15.75 -18.14 -17.26
N GLY A 78 15.65 -18.77 -18.44
CA GLY A 78 15.45 -18.04 -19.69
C GLY A 78 14.01 -17.52 -19.82
N LEU A 79 13.03 -18.41 -19.69
CA LEU A 79 11.64 -18.05 -19.94
C LEU A 79 11.02 -17.34 -18.71
N VAL A 80 10.98 -17.98 -17.54
CA VAL A 80 10.27 -17.42 -16.39
C VAL A 80 11.06 -16.28 -15.75
N SER A 81 12.32 -16.50 -15.37
CA SER A 81 13.10 -15.48 -14.66
C SER A 81 13.54 -14.36 -15.59
N GLY A 82 13.84 -14.63 -16.89
CA GLY A 82 14.14 -13.61 -17.89
C GLY A 82 12.97 -12.65 -18.09
N PHE A 83 11.77 -13.16 -18.41
CA PHE A 83 10.57 -12.31 -18.56
C PHE A 83 10.12 -11.74 -17.21
N GLY A 84 10.30 -12.47 -16.11
CA GLY A 84 10.01 -12.00 -14.76
C GLY A 84 10.83 -10.77 -14.39
N LEU A 85 12.14 -10.79 -14.63
CA LEU A 85 13.00 -9.62 -14.38
C LEU A 85 12.64 -8.43 -15.26
N LEU A 86 12.30 -8.66 -16.55
CA LEU A 86 11.82 -7.58 -17.42
C LEU A 86 10.51 -6.97 -16.88
N ALA A 87 9.55 -7.81 -16.45
CA ALA A 87 8.31 -7.33 -15.86
C ALA A 87 8.57 -6.53 -14.58
N LEU A 88 9.46 -7.00 -13.70
CA LEU A 88 9.83 -6.30 -12.47
C LEU A 88 10.51 -4.95 -12.74
N LEU A 89 11.41 -4.88 -13.74
CA LEU A 89 12.02 -3.61 -14.16
C LEU A 89 10.99 -2.62 -14.70
N TRP A 90 9.96 -3.09 -15.41
CA TRP A 90 8.85 -2.26 -15.87
C TRP A 90 7.97 -1.79 -14.70
N VAL A 91 7.66 -2.66 -13.75
CA VAL A 91 6.94 -2.31 -12.52
C VAL A 91 7.65 -1.17 -11.79
N ARG A 92 8.97 -1.22 -11.68
CA ARG A 92 9.78 -0.18 -11.02
C ARG A 92 9.71 1.18 -11.72
N ARG A 93 9.37 1.22 -13.03
CA ARG A 93 9.23 2.47 -13.81
C ARG A 93 7.89 3.18 -13.60
N GLY A 94 7.03 2.73 -12.68
CA GLY A 94 5.77 3.40 -12.34
C GLY A 94 4.64 3.14 -13.33
N LEU A 95 4.45 1.89 -13.76
CA LEU A 95 3.35 1.52 -14.64
C LEU A 95 1.98 1.73 -13.98
N PRO A 96 0.93 2.05 -14.76
CA PRO A 96 -0.44 2.03 -14.28
C PRO A 96 -0.81 0.68 -13.67
N CYS A 97 -1.69 0.69 -12.65
CA CYS A 97 -2.10 -0.48 -11.87
C CYS A 97 -2.40 -1.72 -12.73
N PHE A 98 -3.14 -1.54 -13.84
CA PHE A 98 -3.53 -2.65 -14.71
C PHE A 98 -2.32 -3.38 -15.32
N TYR A 99 -1.36 -2.66 -15.88
CA TYR A 99 -0.16 -3.25 -16.49
C TYR A 99 0.82 -3.77 -15.43
N ARG A 100 0.93 -3.06 -14.31
CA ARG A 100 1.79 -3.43 -13.18
C ARG A 100 1.38 -4.78 -12.59
N GLU A 101 0.11 -4.91 -12.19
CA GLU A 101 -0.42 -6.13 -11.57
C GLU A 101 -0.61 -7.25 -12.61
N GLY A 102 -1.05 -6.90 -13.84
CA GLY A 102 -1.30 -7.87 -14.91
C GLY A 102 -0.04 -8.54 -15.43
N SER A 103 1.08 -7.82 -15.57
CA SER A 103 2.35 -8.42 -15.97
C SER A 103 2.86 -9.44 -14.96
N LEU A 104 2.76 -9.14 -13.67
CA LEU A 104 3.16 -10.08 -12.62
C LEU A 104 2.21 -11.29 -12.54
N ALA A 105 0.90 -11.10 -12.70
CA ALA A 105 -0.06 -12.19 -12.80
C ALA A 105 0.30 -13.14 -13.96
N LEU A 106 0.68 -12.59 -15.12
CA LEU A 106 1.11 -13.38 -16.27
C LEU A 106 2.38 -14.20 -15.97
N ILE A 107 3.36 -13.62 -15.26
CA ILE A 107 4.59 -14.34 -14.87
C ILE A 107 4.27 -15.50 -13.91
N ILE A 108 3.33 -15.32 -12.98
CA ILE A 108 2.88 -16.41 -12.09
C ILE A 108 2.26 -17.55 -12.90
N VAL A 109 1.39 -17.22 -13.87
CA VAL A 109 0.79 -18.21 -14.78
C VAL A 109 1.83 -18.90 -15.64
N LEU A 110 2.82 -18.16 -16.14
CA LEU A 110 3.94 -18.71 -16.90
C LEU A 110 4.80 -19.66 -16.05
N GLY A 111 5.07 -19.31 -14.80
CA GLY A 111 5.76 -20.16 -13.83
C GLY A 111 5.00 -21.48 -13.58
N MET A 112 3.67 -21.41 -13.46
CA MET A 112 2.81 -22.58 -13.33
C MET A 112 2.85 -23.45 -14.59
N ALA A 113 2.74 -22.87 -15.79
CA ALA A 113 2.78 -23.58 -17.05
C ALA A 113 4.13 -24.29 -17.26
N THR A 114 5.23 -23.59 -16.94
CA THR A 114 6.58 -24.15 -17.01
C THR A 114 6.76 -25.32 -16.02
N SER A 115 6.26 -25.17 -14.78
CA SER A 115 6.31 -26.25 -13.79
C SER A 115 5.45 -27.44 -14.20
N GLY A 116 4.28 -27.20 -14.81
CA GLY A 116 3.45 -28.26 -15.41
C GLY A 116 4.13 -28.98 -16.58
N LEU A 117 4.85 -28.23 -17.42
CA LEU A 117 5.64 -28.83 -18.50
C LEU A 117 6.78 -29.73 -17.94
N ILE A 118 7.51 -29.25 -16.93
CA ILE A 118 8.56 -30.03 -16.26
C ILE A 118 7.95 -31.30 -15.63
N PHE A 119 6.78 -31.19 -14.98
CA PHE A 119 6.05 -32.33 -14.44
C PHE A 119 5.74 -33.39 -15.51
N SER A 120 5.35 -32.99 -16.74
CA SER A 120 4.99 -33.94 -17.79
C SER A 120 6.17 -34.81 -18.27
N PHE A 121 7.41 -34.36 -18.05
CA PHE A 121 8.64 -35.12 -18.34
C PHE A 121 9.19 -35.87 -17.12
N SER A 122 8.55 -35.74 -15.96
CA SER A 122 9.06 -36.34 -14.72
C SER A 122 8.75 -37.84 -14.65
N PRO A 123 9.75 -38.70 -14.45
CA PRO A 123 9.50 -40.12 -14.21
C PRO A 123 8.88 -40.35 -12.82
N LEU A 124 8.14 -41.44 -12.64
CA LEU A 124 7.78 -41.96 -11.31
C LEU A 124 9.03 -42.47 -10.58
N PRO A 125 9.16 -42.22 -9.26
CA PRO A 125 8.22 -41.61 -8.31
C PRO A 125 8.37 -40.05 -8.20
N ILE A 126 9.26 -39.42 -8.96
CA ILE A 126 9.62 -38.00 -8.84
C ILE A 126 8.40 -37.11 -9.10
N ALA A 127 7.57 -37.46 -10.08
CA ALA A 127 6.34 -36.76 -10.42
C ALA A 127 5.36 -36.58 -9.24
N MET A 128 5.47 -37.38 -8.20
CA MET A 128 4.63 -37.22 -7.00
C MET A 128 5.00 -36.04 -6.14
N PHE A 129 6.22 -35.48 -6.27
CA PHE A 129 6.67 -34.31 -5.52
C PHE A 129 6.38 -32.98 -6.22
N ASP A 130 6.17 -32.98 -7.55
CA ASP A 130 5.96 -31.77 -8.34
C ASP A 130 4.73 -30.94 -7.91
N PRO A 131 3.59 -31.54 -7.41
CA PRO A 131 2.45 -30.78 -6.92
C PRO A 131 2.77 -29.81 -5.78
N PHE A 132 3.83 -30.06 -4.99
CA PHE A 132 4.27 -29.10 -3.96
C PHE A 132 4.78 -27.80 -4.57
N SER A 133 5.42 -27.84 -5.76
CA SER A 133 5.84 -26.63 -6.46
C SER A 133 4.65 -25.79 -6.93
N PHE A 134 3.54 -26.41 -7.31
CA PHE A 134 2.31 -25.71 -7.69
C PHE A 134 1.70 -24.95 -6.52
N CYS A 135 1.67 -25.57 -5.33
CA CYS A 135 1.22 -24.94 -4.09
C CYS A 135 2.08 -23.72 -3.74
N LEU A 136 3.41 -23.83 -3.88
CA LEU A 136 4.33 -22.72 -3.61
C LEU A 136 4.17 -21.55 -4.59
N ILE A 137 3.90 -21.82 -5.87
CA ILE A 137 3.61 -20.76 -6.87
C ILE A 137 2.33 -20.01 -6.49
N LEU A 138 1.27 -20.70 -6.06
CA LEU A 138 0.03 -20.07 -5.61
C LEU A 138 0.24 -19.23 -4.34
N LEU A 139 1.00 -19.76 -3.38
CA LEU A 139 1.36 -19.06 -2.15
C LEU A 139 2.17 -17.80 -2.46
N ALA A 140 3.20 -17.93 -3.32
CA ALA A 140 4.03 -16.81 -3.74
C ALA A 140 3.21 -15.71 -4.40
N GLY A 141 2.34 -16.04 -5.36
CA GLY A 141 1.51 -15.07 -6.07
C GLY A 141 0.49 -14.37 -5.17
N ASN A 142 -0.21 -15.13 -4.34
CA ASN A 142 -1.33 -14.61 -3.55
C ASN A 142 -0.92 -13.94 -2.24
N ILE A 143 0.18 -14.39 -1.61
CA ILE A 143 0.58 -13.90 -0.27
C ILE A 143 1.86 -13.07 -0.33
N VAL A 144 2.92 -13.54 -1.01
CA VAL A 144 4.21 -12.85 -0.99
C VAL A 144 4.21 -11.66 -1.95
N VAL A 145 3.80 -11.86 -3.21
CA VAL A 145 3.59 -10.76 -4.16
C VAL A 145 2.33 -9.98 -3.80
N ALA A 146 1.31 -10.66 -3.30
CA ALA A 146 0.04 -10.09 -2.85
C ALA A 146 -0.59 -9.18 -3.92
N LEU A 147 -0.78 -9.70 -5.13
CA LEU A 147 -1.44 -8.98 -6.22
C LEU A 147 -2.80 -8.45 -5.78
N ARG A 148 -3.30 -7.37 -6.42
CA ARG A 148 -4.69 -6.94 -6.26
C ARG A 148 -5.63 -8.12 -6.49
N PHE A 149 -6.65 -8.29 -5.66
CA PHE A 149 -7.50 -9.49 -5.58
C PHE A 149 -8.03 -9.97 -6.95
N LYS A 150 -8.44 -9.06 -7.83
CA LYS A 150 -8.92 -9.42 -9.17
C LYS A 150 -7.84 -10.11 -10.03
N PHE A 151 -6.57 -9.69 -9.92
CA PHE A 151 -5.46 -10.30 -10.65
C PHE A 151 -5.01 -11.59 -9.97
N ALA A 152 -5.03 -11.65 -8.63
CA ALA A 152 -4.78 -12.84 -7.84
C ALA A 152 -5.80 -13.93 -8.15
N LEU A 153 -7.10 -13.59 -8.23
CA LEU A 153 -8.17 -14.51 -8.61
C LEU A 153 -7.97 -15.04 -10.02
N PHE A 154 -7.73 -14.14 -10.99
CA PHE A 154 -7.50 -14.54 -12.39
C PHE A 154 -6.29 -15.47 -12.53
N SER A 155 -5.14 -15.10 -11.96
CA SER A 155 -3.93 -15.93 -12.02
C SER A 155 -4.12 -17.26 -11.31
N THR A 156 -4.81 -17.30 -10.17
CA THR A 156 -5.10 -18.56 -9.45
C THR A 156 -5.99 -19.48 -10.25
N LEU A 157 -7.08 -18.97 -10.87
CA LEU A 157 -7.95 -19.78 -11.72
C LEU A 157 -7.20 -20.34 -12.94
N ALA A 158 -6.38 -19.50 -13.59
CA ALA A 158 -5.53 -19.93 -14.69
C ALA A 158 -4.53 -21.01 -14.25
N CYS A 159 -3.89 -20.83 -13.09
CA CYS A 159 -2.97 -21.82 -12.53
C CYS A 159 -3.65 -23.16 -12.22
N LEU A 160 -4.85 -23.14 -11.62
CA LEU A 160 -5.62 -24.35 -11.35
C LEU A 160 -6.00 -25.08 -12.66
N LEU A 161 -6.41 -24.34 -13.69
CA LEU A 161 -6.71 -24.92 -15.00
C LEU A 161 -5.48 -25.57 -15.61
N ILE A 162 -4.34 -24.86 -15.64
CA ILE A 162 -3.07 -25.38 -16.17
C ILE A 162 -2.67 -26.67 -15.43
N MET A 163 -2.69 -26.62 -14.09
CA MET A 163 -2.38 -27.78 -13.29
C MET A 163 -3.28 -28.99 -13.63
N ALA A 164 -4.60 -28.76 -13.75
CA ALA A 164 -5.54 -29.83 -14.12
C ALA A 164 -5.23 -30.42 -15.50
N LEU A 165 -4.85 -29.57 -16.48
CA LEU A 165 -4.47 -29.98 -17.84
C LEU A 165 -3.23 -30.91 -17.86
N TYR A 166 -2.31 -30.73 -16.91
CA TYR A 166 -1.12 -31.59 -16.82
C TYR A 166 -1.32 -32.85 -15.95
N ILE A 167 -2.05 -32.73 -14.83
CA ILE A 167 -2.23 -33.85 -13.88
C ILE A 167 -3.26 -34.86 -14.39
N VAL A 168 -4.43 -34.41 -14.85
CA VAL A 168 -5.56 -35.30 -15.17
C VAL A 168 -5.23 -36.28 -16.31
N PRO A 169 -4.64 -35.85 -17.45
CA PRO A 169 -4.33 -36.74 -18.57
C PRO A 169 -3.16 -37.66 -18.30
N ASN A 170 -2.31 -37.41 -17.32
CA ASN A 170 -1.12 -38.20 -17.06
C ASN A 170 -1.49 -39.60 -16.56
N THR A 171 -1.34 -40.61 -17.42
CA THR A 171 -1.70 -42.02 -17.11
C THR A 171 -0.73 -42.74 -16.19
N LEU A 172 0.48 -42.19 -15.99
CA LEU A 172 1.51 -42.79 -15.14
C LEU A 172 1.20 -42.62 -13.64
N ILE A 173 0.41 -41.59 -13.28
CA ILE A 173 0.12 -41.28 -11.89
C ILE A 173 -1.14 -41.98 -11.42
N PRO A 174 -1.09 -42.69 -10.27
CA PRO A 174 -2.25 -43.33 -9.68
C PRO A 174 -3.37 -42.36 -9.37
N LEU A 175 -4.62 -42.81 -9.45
CA LEU A 175 -5.82 -41.96 -9.23
C LEU A 175 -5.80 -41.30 -7.83
N GLU A 176 -5.36 -42.04 -6.83
CA GLU A 176 -5.26 -41.58 -5.44
C GLU A 176 -4.30 -40.40 -5.31
N ALA A 177 -3.13 -40.49 -5.97
CA ALA A 177 -2.14 -39.39 -5.97
C ALA A 177 -2.62 -38.18 -6.74
N LYS A 178 -3.32 -38.36 -7.88
CA LYS A 178 -3.98 -37.24 -8.60
C LYS A 178 -5.01 -36.54 -7.72
N THR A 179 -5.91 -37.31 -7.12
CA THR A 179 -6.97 -36.80 -6.25
C THR A 179 -6.38 -36.01 -5.08
N PHE A 180 -5.35 -36.56 -4.42
CA PHE A 180 -4.65 -35.87 -3.34
C PHE A 180 -4.00 -34.57 -3.81
N ALA A 181 -3.27 -34.58 -4.92
CA ALA A 181 -2.63 -33.39 -5.48
C ALA A 181 -3.64 -32.28 -5.83
N LEU A 182 -4.77 -32.65 -6.45
CA LEU A 182 -5.85 -31.71 -6.78
C LEU A 182 -6.49 -31.12 -5.53
N LEU A 183 -6.79 -31.95 -4.52
CA LEU A 183 -7.38 -31.47 -3.24
C LEU A 183 -6.44 -30.52 -2.49
N VAL A 184 -5.15 -30.89 -2.36
CA VAL A 184 -4.16 -30.04 -1.68
C VAL A 184 -3.98 -28.70 -2.40
N THR A 185 -3.88 -28.72 -3.73
CA THR A 185 -3.70 -27.49 -4.50
C THR A 185 -4.97 -26.61 -4.48
N LEU A 186 -6.15 -27.23 -4.56
CA LEU A 186 -7.43 -26.50 -4.43
C LEU A 186 -7.55 -25.88 -3.03
N GLY A 187 -7.23 -26.63 -1.98
CA GLY A 187 -7.19 -26.11 -0.61
C GLY A 187 -6.22 -24.94 -0.47
N THR A 188 -5.01 -25.08 -1.02
CA THR A 188 -4.01 -24.01 -1.05
C THR A 188 -4.54 -22.77 -1.79
N ALA A 189 -5.18 -22.96 -2.93
CA ALA A 189 -5.78 -21.85 -3.69
C ALA A 189 -6.84 -21.10 -2.88
N VAL A 190 -7.76 -21.82 -2.23
CA VAL A 190 -8.82 -21.22 -1.40
C VAL A 190 -8.22 -20.45 -0.22
N PHE A 191 -7.30 -21.07 0.54
CA PHE A 191 -6.68 -20.42 1.70
C PHE A 191 -5.86 -19.19 1.29
N THR A 192 -5.07 -19.28 0.22
CA THR A 192 -4.22 -18.16 -0.20
C THR A 192 -5.03 -17.03 -0.83
N LEU A 193 -6.11 -17.31 -1.57
CA LEU A 193 -7.04 -16.29 -2.06
C LEU A 193 -7.81 -15.60 -0.92
N PHE A 194 -8.24 -16.36 0.09
CA PHE A 194 -8.87 -15.78 1.27
C PHE A 194 -7.89 -14.85 2.02
N ALA A 195 -6.65 -15.28 2.18
CA ALA A 195 -5.61 -14.45 2.79
C ALA A 195 -5.34 -13.18 1.95
N ASN A 196 -5.23 -13.31 0.62
CA ASN A 196 -5.06 -12.17 -0.29
C ASN A 196 -6.22 -11.17 -0.19
N TYR A 197 -7.47 -11.66 -0.18
CA TYR A 197 -8.66 -10.85 0.03
C TYR A 197 -8.58 -10.04 1.33
N ARG A 198 -8.19 -10.70 2.43
CA ARG A 198 -8.02 -10.05 3.74
C ARG A 198 -6.90 -9.00 3.72
N LEU A 199 -5.79 -9.29 3.05
CA LEU A 199 -4.67 -8.35 2.90
C LEU A 199 -5.09 -7.09 2.15
N GLU A 200 -5.78 -7.23 1.01
CA GLU A 200 -6.24 -6.07 0.23
C GLU A 200 -7.24 -5.21 1.02
N ILE A 201 -8.20 -5.83 1.70
CA ILE A 201 -9.13 -5.08 2.56
C ILE A 201 -8.39 -4.36 3.68
N SER A 202 -7.43 -5.02 4.33
CA SER A 202 -6.64 -4.39 5.39
C SER A 202 -5.83 -3.19 4.87
N GLU A 203 -5.21 -3.32 3.70
CA GLU A 203 -4.47 -2.23 3.06
C GLU A 203 -5.37 -1.01 2.78
N ARG A 204 -6.57 -1.26 2.24
CA ARG A 204 -7.55 -0.21 1.94
C ARG A 204 -8.08 0.46 3.21
N ASN A 205 -8.40 -0.32 4.23
CA ASN A 205 -8.86 0.21 5.51
C ASN A 205 -7.76 1.04 6.20
N ASN A 206 -6.52 0.59 6.17
CA ASN A 206 -5.39 1.35 6.71
C ASN A 206 -5.21 2.69 6.00
N TYR A 207 -5.38 2.72 4.67
CA TYR A 207 -5.35 3.97 3.91
C TYR A 207 -6.45 4.94 4.34
N LEU A 208 -7.69 4.47 4.51
CA LEU A 208 -8.80 5.31 4.98
C LEU A 208 -8.55 5.86 6.39
N LEU A 209 -8.03 5.03 7.29
CA LEU A 209 -7.66 5.47 8.64
C LEU A 209 -6.57 6.53 8.60
N LEU A 210 -5.52 6.34 7.80
CA LEU A 210 -4.46 7.33 7.63
C LEU A 210 -4.99 8.65 7.07
N LEU A 211 -5.89 8.59 6.08
CA LEU A 211 -6.50 9.78 5.50
C LEU A 211 -7.35 10.53 6.52
N ARG A 212 -8.11 9.81 7.35
CA ARG A 212 -8.91 10.36 8.44
C ARG A 212 -8.03 11.05 9.49
N GLU A 213 -6.93 10.42 9.89
CA GLU A 213 -6.01 11.02 10.86
C GLU A 213 -5.32 12.28 10.33
N ARG A 214 -4.92 12.30 9.06
CA ARG A 214 -4.38 13.50 8.40
C ARG A 214 -5.40 14.65 8.40
N LEU A 215 -6.66 14.37 8.08
CA LEU A 215 -7.73 15.37 8.08
C LEU A 215 -8.00 15.92 9.49
N ARG A 216 -8.06 15.04 10.49
CA ARG A 216 -8.22 15.45 11.88
C ARG A 216 -7.07 16.32 12.37
N ALA A 217 -5.84 15.95 12.05
CA ALA A 217 -4.66 16.74 12.41
C ALA A 217 -4.69 18.14 11.77
N SER A 218 -5.12 18.26 10.52
CA SER A 218 -5.26 19.57 9.86
C SER A 218 -6.33 20.46 10.50
N LEU A 219 -7.52 19.89 10.81
CA LEU A 219 -8.59 20.61 11.49
C LEU A 219 -8.20 21.04 12.92
N MET A 220 -7.48 20.18 13.64
CA MET A 220 -6.98 20.50 14.97
C MET A 220 -5.93 21.62 14.92
N HIS A 221 -5.06 21.60 13.92
CA HIS A 221 -4.06 22.65 13.71
C HIS A 221 -4.74 24.01 13.43
N GLU A 222 -5.73 24.04 12.53
CA GLU A 222 -6.51 25.23 12.22
C GLU A 222 -7.24 25.78 13.47
N SER A 223 -7.92 24.90 14.20
CA SER A 223 -8.59 25.26 15.46
C SER A 223 -7.61 25.85 16.48
N ASN A 224 -6.44 25.23 16.65
CA ASN A 224 -5.40 25.74 17.54
C ASN A 224 -4.86 27.13 17.12
N GLN A 225 -4.73 27.38 15.80
CA GLN A 225 -4.33 28.70 15.30
C GLN A 225 -5.38 29.76 15.65
N VAL A 226 -6.67 29.46 15.44
CA VAL A 226 -7.77 30.37 15.79
C VAL A 226 -7.80 30.64 17.31
N LEU A 227 -7.69 29.59 18.13
CA LEU A 227 -7.64 29.74 19.58
C LEU A 227 -6.43 30.55 20.04
N THR A 228 -5.27 30.35 19.44
CA THR A 228 -4.07 31.13 19.72
C THR A 228 -4.27 32.61 19.36
N HIS A 229 -4.85 32.87 18.18
CA HIS A 229 -5.15 34.24 17.76
C HIS A 229 -6.09 34.95 18.75
N ILE A 230 -7.22 34.31 19.10
CA ILE A 230 -8.17 34.85 20.08
C ILE A 230 -7.50 35.06 21.45
N SER A 231 -6.64 34.14 21.88
CA SER A 231 -5.94 34.25 23.17
C SER A 231 -4.83 35.30 23.21
N GLN A 232 -4.34 35.77 22.04
CA GLN A 232 -3.22 36.71 21.91
C GLN A 232 -3.63 38.11 21.46
N THR A 233 -4.92 38.32 21.13
CA THR A 233 -5.44 39.62 20.72
C THR A 233 -6.42 40.17 21.75
N ASP A 234 -6.50 41.47 21.81
CA ASP A 234 -7.52 42.19 22.57
C ASP A 234 -8.83 42.20 21.79
N SER A 235 -9.94 41.86 22.42
CA SER A 235 -11.25 41.71 21.77
C SER A 235 -11.84 43.02 21.24
N LEU A 236 -11.48 44.15 21.79
CA LEU A 236 -11.99 45.46 21.39
C LEU A 236 -11.19 46.03 20.25
N THR A 237 -9.88 46.09 20.41
CA THR A 237 -8.96 46.78 19.48
C THR A 237 -8.38 45.86 18.41
N GLN A 238 -8.49 44.56 18.56
CA GLN A 238 -7.86 43.54 17.70
C GLN A 238 -6.32 43.64 17.67
N LEU A 239 -5.72 44.46 18.54
CA LEU A 239 -4.28 44.53 18.71
C LEU A 239 -3.73 43.37 19.56
N PRO A 240 -2.43 43.04 19.47
CA PRO A 240 -1.80 42.14 20.37
C PRO A 240 -2.02 42.51 21.83
N ASN A 241 -2.54 41.59 22.63
CA ASN A 241 -2.75 41.79 24.05
C ASN A 241 -1.45 41.69 24.86
N ARG A 242 -1.51 41.98 26.17
CA ARG A 242 -0.37 41.92 27.08
C ARG A 242 0.36 40.60 27.05
N ARG A 243 -0.38 39.49 26.99
CA ARG A 243 0.23 38.15 26.91
C ARG A 243 1.10 37.99 25.67
N ARG A 244 0.63 38.45 24.50
CA ARG A 244 1.41 38.42 23.25
C ARG A 244 2.64 39.32 23.33
N PHE A 245 2.50 40.50 23.94
CA PHE A 245 3.65 41.38 24.20
C PHE A 245 4.73 40.68 25.04
N ASP A 246 4.35 40.07 26.18
CA ASP A 246 5.28 39.40 27.09
C ASP A 246 6.03 38.26 26.38
N GLU A 247 5.34 37.43 25.59
CA GLU A 247 5.93 36.34 24.79
C GLU A 247 6.94 36.86 23.75
N VAL A 248 6.58 37.90 22.98
CA VAL A 248 7.42 38.50 21.95
C VAL A 248 8.62 39.17 22.59
N TYR A 249 8.41 39.91 23.68
CA TYR A 249 9.46 40.61 24.42
C TYR A 249 10.52 39.63 24.95
N GLN A 250 10.11 38.54 25.60
CA GLN A 250 11.04 37.52 26.10
C GLN A 250 11.86 36.89 24.99
N ARG A 251 11.23 36.56 23.86
CA ARG A 251 11.94 36.01 22.70
C ARG A 251 12.98 36.99 22.15
N LEU A 252 12.57 38.23 21.90
CA LEU A 252 13.46 39.28 21.38
C LEU A 252 14.61 39.59 22.36
N TRP A 253 14.33 39.55 23.67
CA TRP A 253 15.35 39.73 24.69
C TRP A 253 16.42 38.65 24.64
N GLN A 254 16.02 37.39 24.52
CA GLN A 254 16.95 36.26 24.40
C GLN A 254 17.78 36.36 23.11
N GLU A 255 17.15 36.66 21.98
CA GLU A 255 17.84 36.83 20.69
C GLU A 255 18.83 37.99 20.72
N ALA A 256 18.46 39.12 21.34
CA ALA A 256 19.31 40.29 21.45
C ALA A 256 20.54 40.01 22.36
N ALA A 257 20.33 39.31 23.48
CA ALA A 257 21.39 38.89 24.36
C ALA A 257 22.43 37.99 23.65
N GLN A 258 21.95 37.04 22.82
CA GLN A 258 22.84 36.16 22.06
C GLN A 258 23.62 36.87 20.96
N ARG A 259 23.04 37.95 20.37
CA ARG A 259 23.62 38.66 19.23
C ARG A 259 24.22 40.01 19.59
N ALA A 260 24.36 40.33 20.88
CA ALA A 260 24.79 41.61 21.40
C ALA A 260 24.06 42.84 20.75
N ARG A 261 22.75 42.72 20.60
CA ARG A 261 21.90 43.78 20.00
C ARG A 261 21.08 44.47 21.11
N HIS A 262 20.66 45.71 20.81
CA HIS A 262 19.78 46.50 21.69
C HIS A 262 18.33 46.31 21.31
N ILE A 263 17.42 46.34 22.32
CA ILE A 263 15.96 46.39 22.13
C ILE A 263 15.46 47.72 22.62
N GLY A 264 14.63 48.39 21.83
CA GLY A 264 13.86 49.55 22.24
C GLY A 264 12.44 49.13 22.63
N VAL A 265 11.94 49.66 23.76
CA VAL A 265 10.53 49.47 24.19
C VAL A 265 9.91 50.85 24.25
N LEU A 266 8.75 51.03 23.58
CA LEU A 266 7.96 52.26 23.60
C LEU A 266 6.65 51.97 24.36
N MET A 267 6.30 52.79 25.32
CA MET A 267 5.03 52.79 26.03
C MET A 267 4.24 54.05 25.64
N ILE A 268 3.01 53.86 25.21
CA ILE A 268 2.10 54.93 24.81
C ILE A 268 0.88 54.88 25.70
N ASP A 269 0.44 56.06 26.20
CA ASP A 269 -0.78 56.21 26.99
C ASP A 269 -1.57 57.44 26.48
N ILE A 270 -2.88 57.44 26.70
CA ILE A 270 -3.77 58.52 26.30
C ILE A 270 -3.99 59.44 27.47
N ASP A 271 -3.55 60.68 27.37
CA ASP A 271 -3.72 61.67 28.45
C ASP A 271 -5.21 61.90 28.75
N HIS A 272 -5.54 61.87 30.04
CA HIS A 272 -6.88 62.13 30.54
C HIS A 272 -7.99 61.19 30.03
N PHE A 273 -7.67 60.00 29.52
CA PHE A 273 -8.65 59.03 28.98
C PHE A 273 -9.79 58.68 29.94
N LYS A 274 -9.49 58.57 31.24
CA LYS A 274 -10.50 58.35 32.27
C LYS A 274 -11.53 59.53 32.30
N ARG A 275 -11.09 60.78 32.24
CA ARG A 275 -11.99 61.96 32.22
C ARG A 275 -12.85 61.98 30.97
N TYR A 276 -12.33 61.53 29.86
CA TYR A 276 -13.07 61.37 28.59
C TYR A 276 -14.21 60.39 28.79
N ASN A 277 -13.90 59.18 29.31
CA ASN A 277 -14.90 58.12 29.58
C ASN A 277 -15.97 58.57 30.62
N ASP A 278 -15.55 59.26 31.66
CA ASP A 278 -16.46 59.75 32.69
C ASP A 278 -17.44 60.82 32.13
N HIS A 279 -17.04 61.54 31.12
CA HIS A 279 -17.85 62.58 30.51
C HIS A 279 -18.72 62.10 29.33
N TYR A 280 -18.19 61.22 28.46
CA TYR A 280 -18.87 60.80 27.24
C TYR A 280 -19.37 59.34 27.28
N GLY A 281 -19.08 58.64 28.36
CA GLY A 281 -19.43 57.22 28.54
C GLY A 281 -18.41 56.26 27.93
N HIS A 282 -18.33 55.05 28.46
CA HIS A 282 -17.39 54.00 28.05
C HIS A 282 -17.57 53.62 26.59
N GLN A 283 -18.80 53.60 26.05
CA GLN A 283 -19.07 53.26 24.65
C GLN A 283 -18.42 54.22 23.62
N GLN A 284 -18.14 55.48 24.04
CA GLN A 284 -17.46 56.47 23.20
C GLN A 284 -15.94 56.39 23.36
N GLY A 285 -15.45 55.80 24.46
CA GLY A 285 -14.04 55.56 24.68
C GLY A 285 -13.52 54.28 24.03
N ASP A 286 -14.41 53.29 23.88
CA ASP A 286 -14.12 52.07 23.15
C ASP A 286 -14.03 52.29 21.65
#